data_daf91e88b6622d3d857910838c172d5f
#
_entry.id   daf91e88b6622d3d857910838c172d5f
#
_cell.length_a   1.000
_cell.length_b   1.000
_cell.length_c   1.000
_cell.angle_alpha   90.00
_cell.angle_beta   90.00
_cell.angle_gamma   90.00
#
_symmetry.space_group_name_H-M   'P 1'
#
loop_
_entity.id
_entity.type
_entity.pdbx_description
1 polymer ?
#
loop_
_entity_poly.entity_id
_entity_poly.type
_entity_poly.pdbx_seq_one_letter_code
_entity_poly.pdbx_strand_id
1 'polypeptide(L)'
;NDRGFDPAKHMLQSYGTGWQSANFLEQERQFFGAPGGTLHNWDLMTNIENVYAAGDQLYASDCDGFACATGYYAGRKAAKAALTADWTAYDPEDVKKEQKRLYAPLFVDPEEGMTWKELNMAIAKAMQNYCGGVKCDALLMEGLDLLTTFEKEMVPKLSCRNPHELMRIHEVLDILTVAKMVLHASLARKSSSAPLCFTRSDYTEMDPEKDRHHIAIHQAHGEVKVRKVTIDFFGELKT
;
A
#
# COMPACT_ATOMS: atom_id res chain seq x y z
N ASN A 1 -35.06 2.45 0.10
CA ASN A 1 -34.98 1.10 -0.49
C ASN A 1 -35.38 1.04 -1.96
N ASP A 2 -35.97 2.12 -2.52
CA ASP A 2 -36.44 2.19 -3.92
C ASP A 2 -35.30 2.05 -4.96
N ARG A 3 -34.04 2.07 -4.52
CA ARG A 3 -32.86 1.89 -5.34
C ARG A 3 -32.15 0.55 -5.11
N GLY A 4 -32.80 -0.40 -4.45
CA GLY A 4 -32.21 -1.71 -4.16
C GLY A 4 -31.13 -1.72 -3.08
N PHE A 5 -30.93 -0.59 -2.37
CA PHE A 5 -29.98 -0.53 -1.26
C PHE A 5 -30.58 -1.18 -0.01
N ASP A 6 -29.88 -2.17 0.53
CA ASP A 6 -30.22 -2.84 1.78
C ASP A 6 -29.13 -2.51 2.81
N PRO A 7 -29.44 -1.68 3.82
CA PRO A 7 -28.43 -1.26 4.80
C PRO A 7 -27.88 -2.41 5.66
N ALA A 8 -28.59 -3.56 5.70
CA ALA A 8 -28.08 -4.74 6.39
C ALA A 8 -27.06 -5.54 5.56
N LYS A 9 -27.00 -5.32 4.26
CA LYS A 9 -26.14 -6.08 3.32
C LYS A 9 -25.13 -5.23 2.57
N HIS A 10 -25.42 -3.94 2.45
CA HIS A 10 -24.60 -3.04 1.66
C HIS A 10 -23.84 -2.06 2.54
N MET A 11 -22.60 -1.78 2.16
CA MET A 11 -21.82 -0.72 2.78
C MET A 11 -22.17 0.62 2.16
N LEU A 12 -22.41 1.63 3.00
CA LEU A 12 -22.58 3.01 2.58
C LEU A 12 -21.35 3.82 2.91
N GLN A 13 -20.73 4.39 1.90
CA GLN A 13 -19.70 5.39 2.08
C GLN A 13 -20.36 6.76 2.07
N SER A 14 -20.15 7.53 3.14
CA SER A 14 -20.65 8.89 3.23
C SER A 14 -19.48 9.81 3.55
N TYR A 15 -19.45 10.94 2.86
CA TYR A 15 -18.51 12.00 3.15
C TYR A 15 -18.73 12.55 4.55
N GLY A 16 -17.66 12.58 5.37
CA GLY A 16 -17.69 13.15 6.71
C GLY A 16 -18.23 12.23 7.82
N THR A 17 -18.74 11.06 7.47
CA THR A 17 -19.03 9.98 8.42
C THR A 17 -18.26 8.74 8.00
N GLY A 18 -17.66 8.05 8.95
CA GLY A 18 -16.93 6.81 8.65
C GLY A 18 -17.81 5.78 7.94
N TRP A 19 -17.18 4.85 7.27
CA TRP A 19 -17.86 3.70 6.73
C TRP A 19 -18.59 2.95 7.84
N GLN A 20 -19.82 2.61 7.60
CA GLN A 20 -20.54 1.68 8.44
C GLN A 20 -20.84 0.42 7.65
N SER A 21 -20.32 -0.68 8.12
CA SER A 21 -20.67 -2.00 7.64
C SER A 21 -21.46 -2.70 8.75
N ALA A 22 -22.64 -3.18 8.43
CA ALA A 22 -23.53 -3.83 9.39
C ALA A 22 -22.93 -5.07 10.06
N ASN A 23 -21.87 -5.66 9.53
CA ASN A 23 -21.36 -6.96 9.97
C ASN A 23 -19.90 -6.95 10.43
N PHE A 24 -19.30 -5.78 10.68
CA PHE A 24 -17.90 -5.76 11.00
C PHE A 24 -17.59 -5.04 12.28
N LEU A 25 -16.65 -5.68 12.98
CA LEU A 25 -15.83 -5.12 14.01
C LEU A 25 -15.65 -3.62 13.82
N GLU A 26 -15.87 -2.88 14.90
CA GLU A 26 -15.54 -1.48 15.00
C GLU A 26 -14.11 -1.25 14.53
N GLN A 27 -13.96 -0.92 13.25
CA GLN A 27 -12.71 -0.48 12.68
C GLN A 27 -12.80 1.02 12.49
N GLU A 28 -11.96 1.76 13.18
CA GLU A 28 -11.64 3.10 12.75
C GLU A 28 -11.09 3.02 11.31
N ARG A 29 -11.90 3.41 10.34
CA ARG A 29 -11.41 3.53 8.99
C ARG A 29 -10.66 4.84 8.86
N GLN A 30 -9.43 4.73 8.45
CA GLN A 30 -8.68 5.89 8.07
C GLN A 30 -9.28 6.54 6.84
N PHE A 31 -9.21 7.83 6.82
CA PHE A 31 -9.69 8.71 5.77
C PHE A 31 -9.15 8.32 4.40
N PHE A 32 -9.98 8.47 3.41
CA PHE A 32 -9.60 8.60 2.03
C PHE A 32 -8.58 9.74 1.91
N GLY A 33 -7.38 9.45 1.43
CA GLY A 33 -6.34 10.46 1.33
C GLY A 33 -5.30 10.41 2.46
N ALA A 34 -4.96 9.21 2.91
CA ALA A 34 -3.79 9.06 3.78
C ALA A 34 -2.57 9.74 3.14
N PRO A 35 -1.85 10.57 3.87
CA PRO A 35 -0.68 11.25 3.34
C PRO A 35 0.41 10.23 3.02
N GLY A 36 0.67 10.05 1.74
CA GLY A 36 1.67 9.13 1.23
C GLY A 36 1.51 8.88 -0.25
N GLY A 37 2.52 8.33 -0.88
CA GLY A 37 2.48 8.02 -2.30
C GLY A 37 3.84 7.62 -2.83
N THR A 38 3.88 7.38 -4.12
CA THR A 38 5.11 7.05 -4.84
C THR A 38 5.95 8.31 -5.05
N LEU A 39 7.21 8.24 -4.68
CA LEU A 39 8.15 9.33 -4.94
C LEU A 39 8.39 9.49 -6.45
N HIS A 40 8.25 10.71 -6.95
CA HIS A 40 8.32 11.03 -8.36
C HIS A 40 8.92 12.42 -8.60
N ASN A 41 9.39 12.68 -9.81
CA ASN A 41 9.84 14.00 -10.25
C ASN A 41 8.68 14.81 -10.89
N TRP A 42 8.97 16.00 -11.42
CA TRP A 42 7.98 16.84 -12.09
C TRP A 42 7.38 16.25 -13.36
N ASP A 43 8.04 15.27 -13.97
CA ASP A 43 7.52 14.52 -15.10
C ASP A 43 6.64 13.32 -14.68
N LEU A 44 6.39 13.19 -13.38
CA LEU A 44 5.71 12.07 -12.74
C LEU A 44 6.42 10.73 -12.93
N MET A 45 7.69 10.75 -13.31
CA MET A 45 8.54 9.58 -13.38
C MET A 45 9.06 9.22 -11.99
N THR A 46 9.01 7.94 -11.67
CA THR A 46 9.54 7.40 -10.41
C THR A 46 11.07 7.30 -10.46
N ASN A 47 11.68 6.76 -9.41
CA ASN A 47 13.11 6.42 -9.43
C ASN A 47 13.45 5.18 -10.28
N ILE A 48 12.44 4.50 -10.81
CA ILE A 48 12.61 3.42 -11.80
C ILE A 48 12.43 4.04 -13.17
N GLU A 49 13.44 3.90 -14.01
CA GLU A 49 13.44 4.45 -15.35
C GLU A 49 12.22 3.96 -16.16
N ASN A 50 11.57 4.87 -16.88
CA ASN A 50 10.36 4.62 -17.66
C ASN A 50 9.11 4.17 -16.89
N VAL A 51 9.14 4.21 -15.55
CA VAL A 51 7.97 3.95 -14.71
C VAL A 51 7.42 5.27 -14.17
N TYR A 52 6.14 5.53 -14.47
CA TYR A 52 5.44 6.76 -14.11
C TYR A 52 4.34 6.47 -13.09
N ALA A 53 4.07 7.43 -12.22
CA ALA A 53 3.00 7.35 -11.23
C ALA A 53 1.92 8.39 -11.56
N ALA A 54 0.65 8.05 -11.33
CA ALA A 54 -0.47 8.96 -11.52
C ALA A 54 -1.62 8.64 -10.57
N GLY A 55 -2.52 9.61 -10.37
CA GLY A 55 -3.70 9.45 -9.52
C GLY A 55 -3.35 9.30 -8.05
N ASP A 56 -4.07 8.46 -7.35
CA ASP A 56 -3.93 8.26 -5.89
C ASP A 56 -2.57 7.69 -5.46
N GLN A 57 -1.75 7.24 -6.40
CA GLN A 57 -0.35 6.86 -6.11
C GLN A 57 0.56 8.05 -5.86
N LEU A 58 0.12 9.26 -6.20
CA LEU A 58 0.83 10.49 -5.88
C LEU A 58 0.45 10.96 -4.48
N TYR A 59 1.30 11.80 -3.89
CA TYR A 59 1.12 12.27 -2.52
C TYR A 59 -0.19 13.06 -2.29
N ALA A 60 -0.77 13.64 -3.31
CA ALA A 60 -2.00 14.39 -3.20
C ALA A 60 -3.16 13.57 -3.76
N SER A 61 -4.22 13.43 -3.00
CA SER A 61 -5.44 12.80 -3.45
C SER A 61 -6.55 13.82 -3.57
N ASP A 62 -7.03 14.04 -4.76
CA ASP A 62 -8.25 14.81 -5.03
C ASP A 62 -9.13 14.02 -6.02
N CYS A 63 -9.27 12.75 -5.74
CA CYS A 63 -10.15 11.83 -6.44
C CYS A 63 -10.05 11.93 -7.98
N ASP A 64 -11.18 11.95 -8.66
CA ASP A 64 -11.27 11.78 -10.10
C ASP A 64 -10.57 12.88 -10.91
N GLY A 65 -10.70 14.14 -10.51
CA GLY A 65 -10.11 15.27 -11.23
C GLY A 65 -8.59 15.21 -11.26
N PHE A 66 -7.99 14.90 -10.11
CA PHE A 66 -6.55 14.74 -9.98
C PHE A 66 -6.05 13.48 -10.72
N ALA A 67 -6.77 12.37 -10.63
CA ALA A 67 -6.42 11.14 -11.31
C ALA A 67 -6.43 11.33 -12.84
N CYS A 68 -7.46 11.99 -13.39
CA CYS A 68 -7.55 12.30 -14.81
C CYS A 68 -6.44 13.23 -15.29
N ALA A 69 -6.17 14.32 -14.55
CA ALA A 69 -5.16 15.30 -14.92
C ALA A 69 -3.74 14.70 -14.88
N THR A 70 -3.39 14.01 -13.79
CA THR A 70 -2.08 13.40 -13.64
C THR A 70 -1.89 12.19 -14.56
N GLY A 71 -2.94 11.39 -14.78
CA GLY A 71 -2.93 10.29 -15.75
C GLY A 71 -2.67 10.77 -17.17
N TYR A 72 -3.36 11.84 -17.60
CA TYR A 72 -3.11 12.45 -18.90
C TYR A 72 -1.69 13.00 -19.04
N TYR A 73 -1.21 13.71 -18.00
CA TYR A 73 0.12 14.27 -18.00
C TYR A 73 1.21 13.19 -18.02
N ALA A 74 1.14 12.20 -17.12
CA ALA A 74 2.07 11.07 -17.07
C ALA A 74 2.07 10.27 -18.36
N GLY A 75 0.89 10.00 -18.93
CA GLY A 75 0.75 9.29 -20.22
C GLY A 75 1.43 10.01 -21.38
N ARG A 76 1.32 11.34 -21.44
CA ARG A 76 2.04 12.14 -22.47
C ARG A 76 3.56 12.08 -22.27
N LYS A 77 4.04 12.13 -21.03
CA LYS A 77 5.49 12.02 -20.74
C LYS A 77 6.02 10.64 -21.08
N ALA A 78 5.30 9.59 -20.68
CA ALA A 78 5.63 8.20 -20.99
C ALA A 78 5.67 7.96 -22.51
N ALA A 79 4.65 8.43 -23.24
CA ALA A 79 4.59 8.30 -24.69
C ALA A 79 5.76 9.03 -25.39
N LYS A 80 6.13 10.23 -24.91
CA LYS A 80 7.29 10.96 -25.42
C LYS A 80 8.59 10.21 -25.16
N ALA A 81 8.78 9.67 -23.96
CA ALA A 81 9.97 8.88 -23.61
C ALA A 81 10.06 7.61 -24.47
N ALA A 82 8.95 6.93 -24.71
CA ALA A 82 8.89 5.71 -25.51
C ALA A 82 9.35 5.90 -26.98
N LEU A 83 9.25 7.13 -27.53
CA LEU A 83 9.72 7.41 -28.88
C LEU A 83 11.24 7.34 -29.02
N THR A 84 11.97 7.50 -27.95
CA THR A 84 13.45 7.53 -27.93
C THR A 84 14.05 6.46 -27.05
N ALA A 85 13.23 5.69 -26.34
CA ALA A 85 13.71 4.59 -25.50
C ALA A 85 14.14 3.40 -26.37
N ASP A 86 15.28 2.84 -26.04
CA ASP A 86 15.70 1.57 -26.60
C ASP A 86 14.83 0.43 -26.04
N TRP A 87 14.59 -0.57 -26.90
CA TRP A 87 13.86 -1.76 -26.46
C TRP A 87 14.73 -2.56 -25.48
N THR A 88 14.27 -2.68 -24.26
CA THR A 88 14.94 -3.47 -23.24
C THR A 88 14.68 -4.97 -23.44
N ALA A 89 15.72 -5.76 -23.58
CA ALA A 89 15.60 -7.21 -23.61
C ALA A 89 15.12 -7.71 -22.23
N TYR A 90 14.23 -8.66 -22.25
CA TYR A 90 13.78 -9.37 -21.04
C TYR A 90 14.40 -10.77 -20.97
N ASP A 91 14.61 -11.28 -19.76
CA ASP A 91 15.01 -12.67 -19.56
C ASP A 91 13.74 -13.56 -19.56
N PRO A 92 13.62 -14.53 -20.50
CA PRO A 92 12.51 -15.46 -20.49
C PRO A 92 12.38 -16.30 -19.21
N GLU A 93 13.48 -16.52 -18.49
CA GLU A 93 13.44 -17.26 -17.23
C GLU A 93 12.81 -16.44 -16.12
N ASP A 94 13.01 -15.12 -16.09
CA ASP A 94 12.30 -14.23 -15.16
C ASP A 94 10.80 -14.21 -15.41
N VAL A 95 10.38 -14.24 -16.68
CA VAL A 95 8.96 -14.35 -17.03
C VAL A 95 8.36 -15.67 -16.54
N LYS A 96 9.07 -16.79 -16.73
CA LYS A 96 8.61 -18.11 -16.26
C LYS A 96 8.55 -18.17 -14.73
N LYS A 97 9.53 -17.59 -14.04
CA LYS A 97 9.58 -17.49 -12.58
C LYS A 97 8.37 -16.71 -12.05
N GLU A 98 8.07 -15.58 -12.68
CA GLU A 98 6.94 -14.76 -12.31
C GLU A 98 5.59 -15.45 -12.61
N GLN A 99 5.45 -16.10 -13.76
CA GLN A 99 4.29 -16.92 -14.04
C GLN A 99 4.08 -18.01 -13.00
N LYS A 100 5.16 -18.71 -12.61
CA LYS A 100 5.09 -19.74 -11.57
C LYS A 100 4.62 -19.14 -10.23
N ARG A 101 5.11 -17.95 -9.87
CA ARG A 101 4.68 -17.25 -8.66
C ARG A 101 3.20 -16.87 -8.72
N LEU A 102 2.76 -16.27 -9.82
CA LEU A 102 1.38 -15.80 -9.99
C LEU A 102 0.36 -16.95 -9.97
N TYR A 103 0.70 -18.07 -10.57
CA TYR A 103 -0.21 -19.20 -10.69
C TYR A 103 -0.05 -20.24 -9.58
N ALA A 104 0.88 -20.07 -8.64
CA ALA A 104 1.10 -21.02 -7.54
C ALA A 104 -0.19 -21.38 -6.76
N PRO A 105 -1.12 -20.44 -6.47
CA PRO A 105 -2.34 -20.79 -5.75
C PRO A 105 -3.29 -21.75 -6.47
N LEU A 106 -3.15 -21.91 -7.79
CA LEU A 106 -3.94 -22.89 -8.56
C LEU A 106 -3.53 -24.33 -8.31
N PHE A 107 -2.34 -24.55 -7.76
CA PHE A 107 -1.77 -25.88 -7.53
C PHE A 107 -1.89 -26.33 -6.06
N VAL A 108 -2.48 -25.50 -5.21
CA VAL A 108 -2.83 -25.85 -3.82
C VAL A 108 -4.24 -26.39 -3.81
N ASP A 109 -4.44 -27.55 -3.14
CA ASP A 109 -5.78 -28.14 -3.02
C ASP A 109 -6.71 -27.16 -2.26
N PRO A 110 -7.84 -26.75 -2.84
CA PRO A 110 -8.76 -25.84 -2.17
C PRO A 110 -9.41 -26.37 -0.88
N GLU A 111 -9.42 -27.68 -0.67
CA GLU A 111 -9.97 -28.28 0.55
C GLU A 111 -8.94 -28.30 1.70
N GLU A 112 -7.65 -28.26 1.37
CA GLU A 112 -6.56 -28.22 2.35
C GLU A 112 -5.93 -26.81 2.47
N GLY A 113 -6.16 -25.96 1.47
CA GLY A 113 -5.59 -24.63 1.35
C GLY A 113 -6.35 -23.58 2.13
N MET A 114 -5.75 -22.40 2.17
CA MET A 114 -6.31 -21.20 2.81
C MET A 114 -6.94 -20.30 1.75
N THR A 115 -8.06 -19.66 2.09
CA THR A 115 -8.69 -18.67 1.24
C THR A 115 -8.03 -17.29 1.38
N TRP A 116 -8.15 -16.46 0.32
CA TRP A 116 -7.72 -15.06 0.37
C TRP A 116 -8.38 -14.25 1.50
N LYS A 117 -9.63 -14.61 1.88
CA LYS A 117 -10.39 -13.93 2.94
C LYS A 117 -9.75 -14.11 4.30
N GLU A 118 -9.25 -15.30 4.59
CA GLU A 118 -8.59 -15.59 5.87
C GLU A 118 -7.32 -14.77 6.03
N LEU A 119 -6.47 -14.71 4.99
CA LEU A 119 -5.27 -13.87 5.03
C LEU A 119 -5.64 -12.37 5.13
N ASN A 120 -6.62 -11.91 4.35
CA ASN A 120 -7.07 -10.52 4.40
C ASN A 120 -7.54 -10.11 5.80
N MET A 121 -8.34 -10.96 6.45
CA MET A 121 -8.81 -10.72 7.82
C MET A 121 -7.67 -10.76 8.83
N ALA A 122 -6.71 -11.65 8.67
CA ALA A 122 -5.54 -11.72 9.52
C ALA A 122 -4.71 -10.42 9.44
N ILE A 123 -4.45 -9.93 8.22
CA ILE A 123 -3.73 -8.66 8.00
C ILE A 123 -4.50 -7.48 8.59
N ALA A 124 -5.81 -7.37 8.32
CA ALA A 124 -6.62 -6.29 8.85
C ALA A 124 -6.60 -6.24 10.38
N LYS A 125 -6.72 -7.40 11.03
CA LYS A 125 -6.66 -7.52 12.49
C LYS A 125 -5.27 -7.20 13.05
N ALA A 126 -4.22 -7.64 12.38
CA ALA A 126 -2.84 -7.29 12.76
C ALA A 126 -2.62 -5.77 12.68
N MET A 127 -3.01 -5.14 11.58
CA MET A 127 -2.87 -3.69 11.42
C MET A 127 -3.69 -2.91 12.44
N GLN A 128 -4.91 -3.33 12.74
CA GLN A 128 -5.74 -2.69 13.76
C GLN A 128 -5.10 -2.77 15.16
N ASN A 129 -4.55 -3.91 15.52
CA ASN A 129 -4.00 -4.13 16.86
C ASN A 129 -2.62 -3.49 17.04
N TYR A 130 -1.78 -3.52 16.00
CA TYR A 130 -0.37 -3.15 16.09
C TYR A 130 -0.03 -1.82 15.44
N CYS A 131 -0.90 -1.30 14.55
CA CYS A 131 -0.72 -0.02 13.88
C CYS A 131 -1.95 0.90 14.03
N GLY A 132 -2.67 0.79 15.13
CA GLY A 132 -3.88 1.56 15.43
C GLY A 132 -3.64 3.06 15.65
N GLY A 133 -4.62 3.78 16.19
CA GLY A 133 -4.59 5.22 16.39
C GLY A 133 -3.40 5.73 17.20
N VAL A 134 -3.04 5.02 18.28
CA VAL A 134 -1.84 5.31 19.07
C VAL A 134 -0.81 4.20 18.89
N LYS A 135 0.38 4.57 18.48
CA LYS A 135 1.47 3.66 18.09
C LYS A 135 2.64 3.74 19.07
N CYS A 136 3.40 2.66 19.19
CA CYS A 136 4.72 2.65 19.82
C CYS A 136 5.63 1.65 19.12
N ASP A 137 6.96 1.78 19.32
CA ASP A 137 7.93 0.90 18.66
C ASP A 137 7.64 -0.58 18.96
N ALA A 138 7.34 -0.94 20.19
CA ALA A 138 7.08 -2.32 20.58
C ALA A 138 5.91 -2.94 19.78
N LEU A 139 4.76 -2.27 19.72
CA LEU A 139 3.61 -2.76 18.95
C LEU A 139 3.89 -2.81 17.46
N LEU A 140 4.53 -1.79 16.90
CA LEU A 140 4.85 -1.75 15.46
C LEU A 140 5.83 -2.86 15.06
N MET A 141 6.80 -3.21 15.92
CA MET A 141 7.74 -4.31 15.67
C MET A 141 7.02 -5.67 15.72
N GLU A 142 6.18 -5.90 16.73
CA GLU A 142 5.36 -7.12 16.80
C GLU A 142 4.44 -7.27 15.60
N GLY A 143 3.83 -6.16 15.13
CA GLY A 143 3.01 -6.16 13.93
C GLY A 143 3.81 -6.56 12.68
N LEU A 144 5.04 -6.04 12.55
CA LEU A 144 5.92 -6.35 11.42
C LEU A 144 6.36 -7.82 11.44
N ASP A 145 6.71 -8.36 12.61
CA ASP A 145 7.09 -9.75 12.78
C ASP A 145 5.91 -10.69 12.47
N LEU A 146 4.71 -10.31 12.92
CA LEU A 146 3.49 -11.07 12.63
C LEU A 146 3.17 -11.08 11.13
N LEU A 147 3.22 -9.93 10.44
CA LEU A 147 3.01 -9.88 8.98
C LEU A 147 4.09 -10.65 8.21
N THR A 148 5.32 -10.67 8.71
CA THR A 148 6.40 -11.48 8.14
C THR A 148 6.14 -12.97 8.31
N THR A 149 5.55 -13.36 9.45
CA THR A 149 5.11 -14.73 9.69
C THR A 149 3.97 -15.13 8.75
N PHE A 150 2.99 -14.25 8.51
CA PHE A 150 1.92 -14.50 7.53
C PHE A 150 2.49 -14.73 6.12
N GLU A 151 3.46 -13.92 5.72
CA GLU A 151 4.11 -14.08 4.42
C GLU A 151 4.79 -15.45 4.27
N LYS A 152 5.44 -15.93 5.32
CA LYS A 152 6.16 -17.21 5.30
C LYS A 152 5.27 -18.43 5.44
N GLU A 153 4.22 -18.34 6.27
CA GLU A 153 3.46 -19.50 6.70
C GLU A 153 2.06 -19.60 6.09
N MET A 154 1.43 -18.44 5.79
CA MET A 154 0.08 -18.41 5.24
C MET A 154 0.08 -18.29 3.71
N VAL A 155 0.92 -17.43 3.16
CA VAL A 155 0.97 -17.21 1.70
C VAL A 155 1.20 -18.51 0.90
N PRO A 156 2.10 -19.42 1.30
CA PRO A 156 2.26 -20.68 0.57
C PRO A 156 1.05 -21.62 0.58
N LYS A 157 0.10 -21.40 1.51
CA LYS A 157 -1.12 -22.19 1.67
C LYS A 157 -2.32 -21.60 0.92
N LEU A 158 -2.16 -20.42 0.30
CA LEU A 158 -3.26 -19.81 -0.43
C LEU A 158 -3.67 -20.66 -1.62
N SER A 159 -4.96 -20.89 -1.73
CA SER A 159 -5.59 -21.67 -2.80
C SER A 159 -6.73 -20.90 -3.46
N CYS A 160 -7.01 -21.20 -4.72
CA CYS A 160 -8.12 -20.61 -5.44
C CYS A 160 -8.82 -21.62 -6.34
N ARG A 161 -10.14 -21.44 -6.48
CA ARG A 161 -11.01 -22.31 -7.28
C ARG A 161 -11.33 -21.76 -8.66
N ASN A 162 -11.04 -20.48 -8.88
CA ASN A 162 -11.37 -19.79 -10.11
C ASN A 162 -10.50 -18.53 -10.30
N PRO A 163 -10.49 -17.92 -11.50
CA PRO A 163 -9.67 -16.75 -11.79
C PRO A 163 -9.98 -15.52 -10.93
N HIS A 164 -11.22 -15.36 -10.47
CA HIS A 164 -11.58 -14.24 -9.59
C HIS A 164 -10.91 -14.39 -8.22
N GLU A 165 -10.90 -15.58 -7.65
CA GLU A 165 -10.20 -15.83 -6.39
C GLU A 165 -8.70 -15.67 -6.53
N LEU A 166 -8.12 -16.08 -7.67
CA LEU A 166 -6.70 -15.83 -7.97
C LEU A 166 -6.38 -14.34 -7.98
N MET A 167 -7.21 -13.52 -8.63
CA MET A 167 -7.07 -12.06 -8.60
C MET A 167 -7.13 -11.51 -7.17
N ARG A 168 -8.10 -11.98 -6.36
CA ARG A 168 -8.24 -11.58 -4.96
C ARG A 168 -7.03 -11.96 -4.10
N ILE A 169 -6.40 -13.09 -4.37
CA ILE A 169 -5.15 -13.47 -3.70
C ILE A 169 -4.07 -12.42 -3.99
N HIS A 170 -3.88 -12.02 -5.25
CA HIS A 170 -2.88 -11.02 -5.58
C HIS A 170 -3.16 -9.66 -4.95
N GLU A 171 -4.41 -9.21 -4.93
CA GLU A 171 -4.79 -8.00 -4.18
C GLU A 171 -4.43 -8.08 -2.69
N VAL A 172 -4.63 -9.23 -2.06
CA VAL A 172 -4.28 -9.42 -0.64
C VAL A 172 -2.77 -9.46 -0.43
N LEU A 173 -2.00 -10.00 -1.36
CA LEU A 173 -0.53 -9.95 -1.32
C LEU A 173 -0.01 -8.52 -1.46
N ASP A 174 -0.63 -7.70 -2.29
CA ASP A 174 -0.33 -6.27 -2.40
C ASP A 174 -0.68 -5.54 -1.10
N ILE A 175 -1.83 -5.83 -0.50
CA ILE A 175 -2.23 -5.30 0.82
C ILE A 175 -1.20 -5.69 1.89
N LEU A 176 -0.71 -6.92 1.91
CA LEU A 176 0.33 -7.38 2.83
C LEU A 176 1.63 -6.57 2.66
N THR A 177 2.03 -6.34 1.41
CA THR A 177 3.20 -5.53 1.09
C THR A 177 3.04 -4.09 1.58
N VAL A 178 1.92 -3.45 1.29
CA VAL A 178 1.63 -2.08 1.74
C VAL A 178 1.55 -2.00 3.26
N ALA A 179 0.94 -2.97 3.92
CA ALA A 179 0.87 -3.03 5.38
C ALA A 179 2.27 -3.06 6.02
N LYS A 180 3.19 -3.87 5.49
CA LYS A 180 4.59 -3.89 5.94
C LYS A 180 5.27 -2.53 5.70
N MET A 181 5.05 -1.89 4.55
CA MET A 181 5.57 -0.55 4.25
C MET A 181 5.07 0.48 5.26
N VAL A 182 3.79 0.46 5.61
CA VAL A 182 3.19 1.36 6.61
C VAL A 182 3.84 1.16 7.99
N LEU A 183 4.09 -0.08 8.39
CA LEU A 183 4.79 -0.38 9.65
C LEU A 183 6.23 0.14 9.64
N HIS A 184 6.98 -0.08 8.57
CA HIS A 184 8.33 0.47 8.42
C HIS A 184 8.36 2.00 8.45
N ALA A 185 7.42 2.66 7.76
CA ALA A 185 7.31 4.12 7.80
C ALA A 185 6.96 4.62 9.20
N SER A 186 6.04 3.94 9.87
CA SER A 186 5.62 4.28 11.23
C SER A 186 6.75 4.11 12.25
N LEU A 187 7.55 3.05 12.12
CA LEU A 187 8.75 2.82 12.93
C LEU A 187 9.81 3.91 12.71
N ALA A 188 9.96 4.38 11.47
CA ALA A 188 10.95 5.39 11.14
C ALA A 188 10.59 6.79 11.66
N ARG A 189 9.30 7.10 11.84
CA ARG A 189 8.85 8.38 12.37
C ARG A 189 8.90 8.39 13.90
N LYS A 190 9.81 9.19 14.44
CA LYS A 190 10.09 9.30 15.87
C LYS A 190 9.46 10.56 16.52
N SER A 191 8.26 10.92 16.08
CA SER A 191 7.47 12.05 16.58
C SER A 191 5.99 11.82 16.32
N SER A 192 5.13 12.55 17.02
CA SER A 192 3.70 12.65 16.72
C SER A 192 3.44 13.80 15.74
N SER A 193 2.31 13.75 15.00
CA SER A 193 1.94 14.76 14.03
C SER A 193 0.43 14.89 13.92
N ALA A 194 -0.09 16.08 14.20
CA ALA A 194 -1.51 16.38 14.09
C ALA A 194 -2.00 16.38 12.62
N PRO A 195 -1.30 17.04 11.67
CA PRO A 195 -1.71 17.01 10.27
C PRO A 195 -1.73 15.62 9.63
N LEU A 196 -0.88 14.72 10.13
CA LEU A 196 -0.83 13.34 9.65
C LEU A 196 -1.76 12.39 10.42
N CYS A 197 -2.50 12.87 11.41
CA CYS A 197 -3.28 12.05 12.33
C CYS A 197 -2.45 10.88 12.90
N PHE A 198 -1.18 11.16 13.21
CA PHE A 198 -0.18 10.17 13.61
C PHE A 198 0.24 10.41 15.07
N THR A 199 -0.15 9.51 15.96
CA THR A 199 0.12 9.62 17.38
C THR A 199 1.07 8.52 17.84
N ARG A 200 2.13 8.92 18.54
CA ARG A 200 3.10 8.04 19.20
C ARG A 200 3.02 8.19 20.71
N SER A 201 2.93 7.08 21.44
CA SER A 201 3.00 7.11 22.92
C SER A 201 4.43 7.18 23.45
N ASP A 202 5.40 6.72 22.67
CA ASP A 202 6.83 6.73 22.98
C ASP A 202 7.58 7.94 22.41
N TYR A 203 6.98 8.70 21.49
CA TYR A 203 7.51 9.93 20.89
C TYR A 203 6.40 10.98 20.80
N THR A 204 6.08 11.57 21.96
CA THR A 204 4.92 12.47 22.12
C THR A 204 5.13 13.87 21.62
N GLU A 205 6.37 14.26 21.28
CA GLU A 205 6.66 15.57 20.71
C GLU A 205 5.88 15.76 19.40
N MET A 206 5.10 16.86 19.35
CA MET A 206 4.19 17.13 18.25
C MET A 206 4.86 18.00 17.19
N ASP A 207 4.91 17.51 15.96
CA ASP A 207 5.41 18.22 14.78
C ASP A 207 6.76 18.95 14.97
N PRO A 208 7.79 18.32 15.57
CA PRO A 208 9.06 18.98 15.78
C PRO A 208 9.72 19.34 14.44
N GLU A 209 10.40 20.47 14.39
CA GLU A 209 11.00 20.98 13.15
C GLU A 209 12.00 19.97 12.53
N LYS A 210 12.77 19.26 13.36
CA LYS A 210 13.72 18.21 12.95
C LYS A 210 13.07 17.05 12.20
N ASP A 211 11.76 16.82 12.39
CA ASP A 211 11.00 15.72 11.77
C ASP A 211 10.08 16.18 10.65
N ARG A 212 10.21 17.44 10.20
CA ARG A 212 9.54 17.97 9.00
C ARG A 212 10.20 17.42 7.73
N HIS A 213 9.95 16.14 7.46
CA HIS A 213 10.44 15.43 6.28
C HIS A 213 9.47 14.32 5.89
N HIS A 214 9.50 13.91 4.63
CA HIS A 214 8.88 12.67 4.19
C HIS A 214 9.75 11.48 4.54
N ILE A 215 9.13 10.33 4.79
CA ILE A 215 9.82 9.06 4.94
C ILE A 215 9.60 8.28 3.65
N ALA A 216 10.67 8.07 2.91
CA ALA A 216 10.65 7.25 1.71
C ALA A 216 11.17 5.84 2.03
N ILE A 217 10.44 4.84 1.55
CA ILE A 217 10.77 3.43 1.73
C ILE A 217 11.02 2.82 0.36
N HIS A 218 12.06 2.04 0.24
CA HIS A 218 12.32 1.26 -0.95
C HIS A 218 12.97 -0.08 -0.57
N GLN A 219 12.84 -1.05 -1.44
CA GLN A 219 13.53 -2.33 -1.28
C GLN A 219 14.82 -2.34 -2.12
N ALA A 220 15.91 -2.73 -1.51
CA ALA A 220 17.19 -2.93 -2.18
C ALA A 220 17.81 -4.24 -1.71
N HIS A 221 18.13 -5.13 -2.65
CA HIS A 221 18.71 -6.45 -2.38
C HIS A 221 17.95 -7.29 -1.34
N GLY A 222 16.62 -7.22 -1.38
CA GLY A 222 15.74 -7.93 -0.44
C GLY A 222 15.56 -7.25 0.92
N GLU A 223 16.29 -6.17 1.20
CA GLU A 223 16.16 -5.41 2.44
C GLU A 223 15.35 -4.13 2.25
N VAL A 224 14.54 -3.80 3.25
CA VAL A 224 13.82 -2.52 3.30
C VAL A 224 14.78 -1.42 3.75
N LYS A 225 14.92 -0.40 2.92
CA LYS A 225 15.69 0.81 3.21
C LYS A 225 14.75 1.97 3.45
N VAL A 226 15.08 2.79 4.43
CA VAL A 226 14.32 3.99 4.80
C VAL A 226 15.21 5.21 4.65
N ARG A 227 14.71 6.24 3.98
CA ARG A 227 15.41 7.54 3.87
C ARG A 227 14.49 8.69 4.20
N LYS A 228 15.06 9.79 4.68
CA LYS A 228 14.36 11.05 4.88
C LYS A 228 14.46 11.89 3.61
N VAL A 229 13.35 12.47 3.20
CA VAL A 229 13.25 13.39 2.05
C VAL A 229 12.69 14.71 2.54
N THR A 230 13.28 15.82 2.17
CA THR A 230 12.86 17.16 2.60
C THR A 230 11.45 17.49 2.09
N ILE A 231 10.68 18.29 2.84
CA ILE A 231 9.31 18.68 2.44
C ILE A 231 9.34 19.58 1.19
N ASP A 232 10.39 20.38 1.04
CA ASP A 232 10.64 21.22 -0.12
C ASP A 232 11.25 20.46 -1.30
N PHE A 233 11.06 19.17 -1.31
CA PHE A 233 11.47 18.30 -2.41
C PHE A 233 10.67 18.65 -3.67
N PHE A 234 11.21 19.48 -4.52
CA PHE A 234 10.66 19.80 -5.82
C PHE A 234 11.62 19.40 -6.92
N GLY A 235 11.49 18.17 -7.37
CA GLY A 235 11.88 17.86 -8.74
C GLY A 235 13.22 17.21 -8.99
N GLU A 236 14.08 16.98 -8.04
CA GLU A 236 15.27 16.17 -8.27
C GLU A 236 15.24 14.88 -7.46
N LEU A 237 14.84 13.80 -8.10
CA LEU A 237 15.14 12.46 -7.63
C LEU A 237 16.65 12.25 -7.78
N LYS A 238 17.39 12.60 -6.75
CA LYS A 238 18.78 12.15 -6.68
C LYS A 238 18.75 10.66 -6.37
N THR A 239 19.21 9.88 -7.33
CA THR A 239 19.45 8.43 -7.21
C THR A 239 20.43 8.11 -6.08
#